data_978be5fbf126f2b9ca621cddd422d4d7
#
_entry.id   978be5fbf126f2b9ca621cddd422d4d7
#
_cell.length_a   1.000
_cell.length_b   1.000
_cell.length_c   1.000
_cell.angle_alpha   90.00
_cell.angle_beta   90.00
_cell.angle_gamma   90.00
#
_symmetry.space_group_name_H-M   'P 1'
#
loop_
_entity.id
_entity.type
_entity.pdbx_description
1 polymer ?
#
loop_
_entity_poly.entity_id
_entity_poly.type
_entity_poly.pdbx_seq_one_letter_code
_entity_poly.pdbx_strand_id
1 'polypeptide(L)'
;MPDQYQVLRDVFGYSEFRGDQEQIVSHVIGGGDAVVLMPTGGGKSLCYQVPALVREGCAVVVSPLIALMADQVGALRQLGVRAAYLNSTQLPEERAEVERAFLAGELDLIYVAPERLSQRGTREFLARGTLSLIAIDEAHCVSQWGHDFRPDYLALGELADIWPDVPQIALTATATRRTHEELTARLHLEGARHFVSSFDRPNITYRIEPKAQANRQLLEFIRTEGVVDGEPATGIVYALSRNSVEKIAEFLRANDVDALPYHAGLDRRVREDTLHRFLREDGIVVVATIAFGMGIDKPDVRFVAHVDLPKSIEGYYQETGRAGRDGLPSVAWMAYGLADVMNQRRLIDQSDGDAARRRVQSQLLDAMLALCETATCRRQQLLGYFDQRIEPCGNCDTCLNPPKTWDGTVPAQKLLSTIFRLDRDFNRSAYGAGHLIDILLGVDNARIQQQGHDRLTTYGIGTELDASGWRSVVRQLVALGIIAPQGDYGVLRLTEKAAPVLRGETTVMLREDTKAPARSRKAARSSAPDLPDADRGLFEALRRWRSSVAKDAGLPAYTVLGNKTLEELARAKPSNHEELLAISGIGQSKLEKYGDQVLEVLVDFESA
;
A
#
# COMPACT_ATOMS: atom_id res chain seq x y z
N MET A 1 36.30 -12.15 4.84
CA MET A 1 34.97 -11.68 4.45
C MET A 1 34.63 -10.46 5.31
N PRO A 2 34.02 -9.41 4.79
CA PRO A 2 33.58 -8.29 5.61
C PRO A 2 32.51 -8.77 6.62
N ASP A 3 32.46 -8.14 7.79
CA ASP A 3 31.38 -8.44 8.72
C ASP A 3 30.10 -7.67 8.34
N GLN A 4 28.95 -8.06 8.88
CA GLN A 4 27.66 -7.49 8.56
C GLN A 4 27.56 -5.97 8.89
N TYR A 5 28.24 -5.51 9.93
CA TYR A 5 28.25 -4.11 10.35
C TYR A 5 29.13 -3.26 9.44
N GLN A 6 30.23 -3.84 8.95
CA GLN A 6 31.08 -3.19 7.97
C GLN A 6 30.32 -3.01 6.65
N VAL A 7 29.64 -4.05 6.14
CA VAL A 7 28.79 -3.94 4.94
C VAL A 7 27.70 -2.91 5.14
N LEU A 8 27.04 -2.91 6.31
CA LEU A 8 25.96 -1.95 6.61
C LEU A 8 26.45 -0.50 6.54
N ARG A 9 27.63 -0.21 7.09
CA ARG A 9 28.22 1.14 7.08
C ARG A 9 28.82 1.51 5.73
N ASP A 10 29.70 0.68 5.20
CA ASP A 10 30.54 1.05 4.06
C ASP A 10 29.75 1.05 2.75
N VAL A 11 28.81 0.10 2.58
CA VAL A 11 27.99 0.01 1.37
C VAL A 11 26.70 0.79 1.51
N PHE A 12 25.93 0.56 2.58
CA PHE A 12 24.58 1.14 2.72
C PHE A 12 24.55 2.48 3.48
N GLY A 13 25.65 2.84 4.18
CA GLY A 13 25.76 4.11 4.92
C GLY A 13 24.90 4.17 6.19
N TYR A 14 24.53 3.02 6.77
CA TYR A 14 23.78 2.97 8.03
C TYR A 14 24.68 2.58 9.19
N SER A 15 24.55 3.32 10.32
CA SER A 15 25.33 3.07 11.53
C SER A 15 24.84 1.84 12.31
N GLU A 16 23.54 1.52 12.21
CA GLU A 16 22.90 0.45 12.98
C GLU A 16 21.75 -0.21 12.20
N PHE A 17 21.46 -1.44 12.56
CA PHE A 17 20.28 -2.15 12.10
C PHE A 17 19.02 -1.65 12.82
N ARG A 18 17.86 -1.75 12.17
CA ARG A 18 16.57 -1.36 12.73
C ARG A 18 15.74 -2.58 13.15
N GLY A 19 15.13 -2.52 14.33
CA GLY A 19 14.26 -3.58 14.82
C GLY A 19 14.93 -4.95 14.76
N ASP A 20 14.30 -5.91 14.10
CA ASP A 20 14.77 -7.30 14.04
C ASP A 20 15.81 -7.55 12.94
N GLN A 21 16.22 -6.53 12.14
CA GLN A 21 17.12 -6.71 11.00
C GLN A 21 18.43 -7.40 11.37
N GLU A 22 19.05 -7.01 12.49
CA GLU A 22 20.32 -7.60 12.96
C GLU A 22 20.21 -9.10 13.21
N GLN A 23 19.13 -9.51 13.89
CA GLN A 23 18.87 -10.92 14.19
C GLN A 23 18.59 -11.73 12.92
N ILE A 24 17.84 -11.15 11.97
CA ILE A 24 17.54 -11.77 10.67
C ILE A 24 18.84 -11.96 9.88
N VAL A 25 19.60 -10.87 9.71
CA VAL A 25 20.86 -10.87 8.96
C VAL A 25 21.85 -11.88 9.55
N SER A 26 22.06 -11.85 10.88
CA SER A 26 22.96 -12.80 11.56
C SER A 26 22.52 -14.25 11.39
N HIS A 27 21.22 -14.53 11.44
CA HIS A 27 20.65 -15.87 11.28
C HIS A 27 20.89 -16.41 9.86
N VAL A 28 20.65 -15.59 8.83
CA VAL A 28 20.85 -15.98 7.43
C VAL A 28 22.34 -16.11 7.08
N ILE A 29 23.20 -15.23 7.62
CA ILE A 29 24.68 -15.37 7.47
C ILE A 29 25.15 -16.70 8.07
N GLY A 30 24.56 -17.11 9.21
CA GLY A 30 24.84 -18.39 9.85
C GLY A 30 24.31 -19.62 9.09
N GLY A 31 23.63 -19.45 7.97
CA GLY A 31 23.10 -20.55 7.12
C GLY A 31 21.70 -21.01 7.53
N GLY A 32 20.97 -20.26 8.36
CA GLY A 32 19.60 -20.59 8.77
C GLY A 32 18.55 -20.04 7.83
N ASP A 33 17.48 -20.81 7.63
CA ASP A 33 16.29 -20.37 6.89
C ASP A 33 15.44 -19.40 7.71
N ALA A 34 14.81 -18.44 7.03
CA ALA A 34 14.01 -17.41 7.69
C ALA A 34 12.70 -17.11 6.94
N VAL A 35 11.64 -16.89 7.72
CA VAL A 35 10.39 -16.28 7.22
C VAL A 35 10.24 -14.92 7.89
N VAL A 36 10.19 -13.85 7.09
CA VAL A 36 10.21 -12.46 7.56
C VAL A 36 8.95 -11.73 7.16
N LEU A 37 8.14 -11.38 8.16
CA LEU A 37 6.98 -10.51 8.03
C LEU A 37 7.36 -9.12 8.55
N MET A 38 7.52 -8.16 7.65
CA MET A 38 7.97 -6.81 7.99
C MET A 38 7.24 -5.79 7.11
N PRO A 39 6.75 -4.66 7.67
CA PRO A 39 5.95 -3.69 6.94
C PRO A 39 6.70 -3.10 5.74
N THR A 40 5.95 -2.54 4.79
CA THR A 40 6.54 -1.74 3.71
C THR A 40 7.29 -0.55 4.31
N GLY A 41 8.51 -0.29 3.82
CA GLY A 41 9.40 0.73 4.39
C GLY A 41 10.18 0.27 5.64
N GLY A 42 9.99 -0.97 6.11
CA GLY A 42 10.74 -1.55 7.23
C GLY A 42 12.18 -1.98 6.90
N GLY A 43 12.62 -1.84 5.64
CA GLY A 43 13.96 -2.21 5.20
C GLY A 43 14.16 -3.72 4.96
N LYS A 44 13.12 -4.41 4.47
CA LYS A 44 13.17 -5.85 4.12
C LYS A 44 14.35 -6.22 3.22
N SER A 45 14.67 -5.37 2.24
CA SER A 45 15.73 -5.66 1.27
C SER A 45 17.10 -5.82 1.93
N LEU A 46 17.41 -5.07 2.97
CA LEU A 46 18.66 -5.21 3.73
C LEU A 46 18.80 -6.59 4.36
N CYS A 47 17.69 -7.25 4.72
CA CYS A 47 17.70 -8.56 5.36
C CYS A 47 18.25 -9.68 4.45
N TYR A 48 18.29 -9.48 3.14
CA TYR A 48 18.94 -10.39 2.20
C TYR A 48 20.14 -9.76 1.48
N GLN A 49 20.16 -8.43 1.29
CA GLN A 49 21.27 -7.75 0.61
C GLN A 49 22.57 -7.78 1.44
N VAL A 50 22.48 -7.54 2.76
CA VAL A 50 23.66 -7.63 3.63
C VAL A 50 24.21 -9.06 3.70
N PRO A 51 23.40 -10.12 3.96
CA PRO A 51 23.88 -11.49 3.89
C PRO A 51 24.51 -11.87 2.53
N ALA A 52 23.94 -11.38 1.42
CA ALA A 52 24.46 -11.62 0.07
C ALA A 52 25.90 -11.12 -0.11
N LEU A 53 26.25 -10.00 0.54
CA LEU A 53 27.58 -9.39 0.46
C LEU A 53 28.58 -9.96 1.48
N VAL A 54 28.09 -10.65 2.52
CA VAL A 54 28.92 -11.29 3.55
C VAL A 54 29.24 -12.74 3.20
N ARG A 55 28.27 -13.48 2.63
CA ARG A 55 28.44 -14.91 2.28
C ARG A 55 29.15 -15.09 0.94
N GLU A 56 29.87 -16.18 0.79
CA GLU A 56 30.55 -16.54 -0.47
C GLU A 56 29.54 -17.01 -1.52
N GLY A 57 29.63 -16.50 -2.75
CA GLY A 57 28.77 -16.85 -3.88
C GLY A 57 27.80 -15.73 -4.26
N CYS A 58 26.88 -16.02 -5.17
CA CYS A 58 25.87 -15.10 -5.67
C CYS A 58 24.51 -15.37 -5.02
N ALA A 59 23.87 -14.34 -4.50
CA ALA A 59 22.50 -14.44 -3.99
C ALA A 59 21.49 -14.44 -5.15
N VAL A 60 20.52 -15.37 -5.11
CA VAL A 60 19.36 -15.39 -6.03
C VAL A 60 18.19 -14.72 -5.34
N VAL A 61 17.67 -13.64 -5.92
CA VAL A 61 16.50 -12.92 -5.41
C VAL A 61 15.33 -13.14 -6.36
N VAL A 62 14.31 -13.85 -5.89
CA VAL A 62 13.06 -14.03 -6.64
C VAL A 62 12.15 -12.85 -6.38
N SER A 63 11.80 -12.13 -7.46
CA SER A 63 10.91 -10.97 -7.37
C SER A 63 9.82 -11.04 -8.45
N PRO A 64 8.56 -10.73 -8.12
CA PRO A 64 7.44 -10.90 -9.06
C PRO A 64 7.32 -9.78 -10.11
N LEU A 65 8.19 -8.77 -10.06
CA LEU A 65 8.00 -7.55 -10.82
C LEU A 65 9.28 -7.08 -11.52
N ILE A 66 9.22 -7.07 -12.84
CA ILE A 66 10.33 -6.66 -13.71
C ILE A 66 10.81 -5.22 -13.42
N ALA A 67 9.88 -4.28 -13.22
CA ALA A 67 10.23 -2.89 -12.92
C ALA A 67 10.97 -2.76 -11.59
N LEU A 68 10.51 -3.48 -10.55
CA LEU A 68 11.16 -3.50 -9.23
C LEU A 68 12.59 -4.06 -9.31
N MET A 69 12.79 -5.12 -10.10
CA MET A 69 14.13 -5.68 -10.29
C MET A 69 15.10 -4.64 -10.88
N ALA A 70 14.65 -3.90 -11.90
CA ALA A 70 15.48 -2.88 -12.53
C ALA A 70 15.85 -1.74 -11.56
N ASP A 71 14.90 -1.27 -10.77
CA ASP A 71 15.12 -0.23 -9.77
C ASP A 71 16.06 -0.70 -8.64
N GLN A 72 15.83 -1.90 -8.11
CA GLN A 72 16.67 -2.50 -7.06
C GLN A 72 18.12 -2.72 -7.56
N VAL A 73 18.29 -3.29 -8.75
CA VAL A 73 19.60 -3.48 -9.36
C VAL A 73 20.28 -2.14 -9.65
N GLY A 74 19.54 -1.16 -10.15
CA GLY A 74 20.04 0.19 -10.37
C GLY A 74 20.57 0.85 -9.09
N ALA A 75 19.83 0.75 -8.00
CA ALA A 75 20.21 1.28 -6.69
C ALA A 75 21.47 0.55 -6.14
N LEU A 76 21.51 -0.78 -6.23
CA LEU A 76 22.66 -1.57 -5.78
C LEU A 76 23.94 -1.25 -6.56
N ARG A 77 23.83 -1.10 -7.89
CA ARG A 77 24.99 -0.72 -8.74
C ARG A 77 25.55 0.65 -8.39
N GLN A 78 24.69 1.60 -8.00
CA GLN A 78 25.13 2.93 -7.54
C GLN A 78 25.94 2.86 -6.24
N LEU A 79 25.65 1.86 -5.40
CA LEU A 79 26.41 1.56 -4.17
C LEU A 79 27.67 0.72 -4.42
N GLY A 80 27.99 0.42 -5.70
CA GLY A 80 29.15 -0.38 -6.06
C GLY A 80 28.92 -1.91 -5.98
N VAL A 81 27.70 -2.36 -5.71
CA VAL A 81 27.34 -3.79 -5.63
C VAL A 81 27.16 -4.37 -7.04
N ARG A 82 27.74 -5.52 -7.31
CA ARG A 82 27.68 -6.23 -8.60
C ARG A 82 26.36 -6.99 -8.73
N ALA A 83 25.29 -6.27 -9.05
CA ALA A 83 23.94 -6.81 -9.18
C ALA A 83 23.46 -6.86 -10.64
N ALA A 84 22.69 -7.89 -10.98
CA ALA A 84 22.06 -8.05 -12.28
C ALA A 84 20.64 -8.63 -12.15
N TYR A 85 19.90 -8.67 -13.25
CA TYR A 85 18.58 -9.33 -13.29
C TYR A 85 18.43 -10.22 -14.52
N LEU A 86 17.57 -11.24 -14.41
CA LEU A 86 17.13 -12.10 -15.51
C LEU A 86 15.60 -12.10 -15.58
N ASN A 87 15.06 -11.51 -16.64
CA ASN A 87 13.61 -11.46 -16.88
C ASN A 87 13.28 -11.62 -18.39
N SER A 88 11.99 -11.54 -18.74
CA SER A 88 11.50 -11.76 -20.10
C SER A 88 11.69 -10.57 -21.04
N THR A 89 12.10 -9.40 -20.55
CA THR A 89 12.21 -8.19 -21.38
C THR A 89 13.60 -7.94 -21.93
N GLN A 90 14.60 -8.69 -21.46
CA GLN A 90 16.00 -8.56 -21.90
C GLN A 90 16.21 -9.12 -23.30
N LEU A 91 17.09 -8.45 -24.05
CA LEU A 91 17.62 -8.97 -25.32
C LEU A 91 18.49 -10.21 -25.07
N PRO A 92 18.58 -11.14 -26.03
CA PRO A 92 19.41 -12.35 -25.89
C PRO A 92 20.87 -12.05 -25.53
N GLU A 93 21.43 -10.97 -26.05
CA GLU A 93 22.82 -10.54 -25.80
C GLU A 93 23.02 -10.07 -24.35
N GLU A 94 22.13 -9.23 -23.84
CA GLU A 94 22.12 -8.75 -22.45
C GLU A 94 22.02 -9.93 -21.47
N ARG A 95 21.14 -10.88 -21.79
CA ARG A 95 20.99 -12.09 -20.99
C ARG A 95 22.28 -12.93 -20.97
N ALA A 96 22.88 -13.16 -22.13
CA ALA A 96 24.13 -13.93 -22.25
C ALA A 96 25.30 -13.26 -21.49
N GLU A 97 25.31 -11.93 -21.39
CA GLU A 97 26.28 -11.19 -20.58
C GLU A 97 26.08 -11.46 -19.08
N VAL A 98 24.83 -11.36 -18.58
CA VAL A 98 24.51 -11.67 -17.17
C VAL A 98 24.83 -13.13 -16.84
N GLU A 99 24.49 -14.06 -17.73
CA GLU A 99 24.79 -15.48 -17.55
C GLU A 99 26.31 -15.76 -17.48
N ARG A 100 27.12 -15.09 -18.30
CA ARG A 100 28.59 -15.19 -18.25
C ARG A 100 29.16 -14.61 -16.96
N ALA A 101 28.71 -13.41 -16.55
CA ALA A 101 29.16 -12.76 -15.32
C ALA A 101 28.82 -13.60 -14.08
N PHE A 102 27.65 -14.24 -14.04
CA PHE A 102 27.26 -15.16 -12.97
C PHE A 102 28.19 -16.35 -12.89
N LEU A 103 28.46 -17.03 -14.03
CA LEU A 103 29.36 -18.21 -14.07
C LEU A 103 30.81 -17.87 -13.78
N ALA A 104 31.24 -16.63 -14.04
CA ALA A 104 32.57 -16.14 -13.72
C ALA A 104 32.71 -15.72 -12.23
N GLY A 105 31.62 -15.75 -11.43
CA GLY A 105 31.64 -15.29 -10.03
C GLY A 105 31.78 -13.77 -9.89
N GLU A 106 31.36 -13.02 -10.92
CA GLU A 106 31.45 -11.56 -10.96
C GLU A 106 30.21 -10.88 -10.41
N LEU A 107 29.17 -11.62 -9.96
CA LEU A 107 27.95 -11.09 -9.40
C LEU A 107 27.82 -11.42 -7.92
N ASP A 108 27.38 -10.41 -7.14
CA ASP A 108 26.99 -10.56 -5.73
C ASP A 108 25.51 -10.96 -5.61
N LEU A 109 24.64 -10.37 -6.45
CA LEU A 109 23.20 -10.66 -6.49
C LEU A 109 22.68 -10.79 -7.93
N ILE A 110 21.78 -11.74 -8.12
CA ILE A 110 21.01 -11.89 -9.36
C ILE A 110 19.52 -11.95 -9.05
N TYR A 111 18.76 -11.00 -9.59
CA TYR A 111 17.29 -10.99 -9.49
C TYR A 111 16.69 -11.82 -10.61
N VAL A 112 15.78 -12.73 -10.26
CA VAL A 112 15.17 -13.65 -11.23
C VAL A 112 13.64 -13.61 -11.10
N ALA A 113 12.96 -13.51 -12.25
CA ALA A 113 11.51 -13.59 -12.28
C ALA A 113 11.03 -15.03 -11.97
N PRO A 114 9.94 -15.22 -11.19
CA PRO A 114 9.46 -16.54 -10.77
C PRO A 114 9.13 -17.46 -11.95
N GLU A 115 8.55 -16.94 -13.03
CA GLU A 115 8.25 -17.68 -14.26
C GLU A 115 9.53 -18.18 -14.99
N ARG A 116 10.66 -17.54 -14.77
CA ARG A 116 11.94 -18.04 -15.27
C ARG A 116 12.55 -19.11 -14.38
N LEU A 117 12.44 -18.92 -13.07
CA LEU A 117 12.99 -19.87 -12.11
C LEU A 117 12.21 -21.20 -12.12
N SER A 118 10.95 -21.18 -12.52
CA SER A 118 10.16 -22.40 -12.76
C SER A 118 10.66 -23.22 -13.97
N GLN A 119 11.44 -22.61 -14.89
CA GLN A 119 12.00 -23.28 -16.05
C GLN A 119 13.22 -24.11 -15.68
N ARG A 120 13.24 -25.37 -16.09
CA ARG A 120 14.35 -26.32 -15.83
C ARG A 120 15.71 -25.78 -16.27
N GLY A 121 15.80 -25.17 -17.47
CA GLY A 121 17.05 -24.60 -17.98
C GLY A 121 17.64 -23.48 -17.12
N THR A 122 16.80 -22.66 -16.47
CA THR A 122 17.27 -21.63 -15.53
C THR A 122 17.82 -22.26 -14.25
N ARG A 123 17.18 -23.31 -13.73
CA ARG A 123 17.66 -24.03 -12.54
C ARG A 123 18.99 -24.74 -12.83
N GLU A 124 19.09 -25.44 -13.97
CA GLU A 124 20.34 -26.08 -14.42
C GLU A 124 21.48 -25.07 -14.64
N PHE A 125 21.16 -23.88 -15.12
CA PHE A 125 22.12 -22.77 -15.24
C PHE A 125 22.61 -22.30 -13.87
N LEU A 126 21.69 -22.00 -12.92
CA LEU A 126 22.05 -21.56 -11.57
C LEU A 126 22.83 -22.60 -10.78
N ALA A 127 22.55 -23.90 -10.99
CA ALA A 127 23.28 -25.00 -10.35
C ALA A 127 24.76 -25.10 -10.77
N ARG A 128 25.17 -24.40 -11.81
CA ARG A 128 26.59 -24.35 -12.26
C ARG A 128 27.42 -23.30 -11.52
N GLY A 129 26.77 -22.38 -10.82
CA GLY A 129 27.44 -21.36 -10.00
C GLY A 129 27.38 -21.68 -8.50
N THR A 130 28.08 -20.89 -7.71
CA THR A 130 28.02 -20.97 -6.23
C THR A 130 26.92 -20.01 -5.75
N LEU A 131 25.90 -20.54 -5.06
CA LEU A 131 24.84 -19.74 -4.48
C LEU A 131 25.13 -19.43 -3.00
N SER A 132 25.00 -18.16 -2.61
CA SER A 132 25.17 -17.72 -1.22
C SER A 132 23.88 -17.81 -0.41
N LEU A 133 22.73 -17.44 -1.02
CA LEU A 133 21.39 -17.54 -0.44
C LEU A 133 20.31 -17.46 -1.53
N ILE A 134 19.09 -17.86 -1.19
CA ILE A 134 17.89 -17.67 -2.01
C ILE A 134 16.92 -16.78 -1.24
N ALA A 135 16.60 -15.59 -1.77
CA ALA A 135 15.63 -14.68 -1.21
C ALA A 135 14.34 -14.71 -2.04
N ILE A 136 13.21 -14.98 -1.41
CA ILE A 136 11.87 -14.97 -2.03
C ILE A 136 11.16 -13.72 -1.57
N ASP A 137 11.18 -12.68 -2.39
CA ASP A 137 10.48 -11.43 -2.11
C ASP A 137 9.00 -11.55 -2.47
N GLU A 138 8.16 -10.77 -1.78
CA GLU A 138 6.69 -10.82 -1.87
C GLU A 138 6.14 -12.26 -1.75
N ALA A 139 6.67 -13.01 -0.78
CA ALA A 139 6.37 -14.43 -0.59
C ALA A 139 4.86 -14.74 -0.38
N HIS A 140 4.04 -13.73 -0.01
CA HIS A 140 2.58 -13.88 0.06
C HIS A 140 1.94 -14.25 -1.29
N CYS A 141 2.65 -14.03 -2.42
CA CYS A 141 2.18 -14.43 -3.76
C CYS A 141 2.03 -15.95 -3.92
N VAL A 142 2.61 -16.77 -3.03
CA VAL A 142 2.43 -18.23 -3.04
C VAL A 142 1.06 -18.66 -2.50
N SER A 143 0.41 -17.80 -1.68
CA SER A 143 -0.84 -18.13 -1.01
C SER A 143 -2.05 -17.87 -1.89
N GLN A 144 -2.91 -18.88 -2.02
CA GLN A 144 -4.21 -18.77 -2.70
C GLN A 144 -5.20 -17.89 -1.93
N TRP A 145 -4.96 -17.66 -0.66
CA TRP A 145 -5.74 -16.79 0.22
C TRP A 145 -5.23 -15.35 0.25
N GLY A 146 -4.05 -15.12 -0.34
CA GLY A 146 -3.46 -13.80 -0.50
C GLY A 146 -4.22 -12.98 -1.55
N HIS A 147 -4.05 -11.67 -1.48
CA HIS A 147 -4.70 -10.73 -2.42
C HIS A 147 -4.04 -10.70 -3.81
N ASP A 148 -2.81 -11.24 -3.98
CA ASP A 148 -2.05 -11.32 -5.24
C ASP A 148 -1.44 -12.71 -5.45
N PHE A 149 -2.29 -13.73 -5.54
CA PHE A 149 -1.84 -15.09 -5.82
C PHE A 149 -1.26 -15.22 -7.22
N ARG A 150 -0.04 -15.81 -7.31
CA ARG A 150 0.68 -16.09 -8.55
C ARG A 150 1.06 -17.56 -8.64
N PRO A 151 0.53 -18.31 -9.63
CA PRO A 151 0.79 -19.74 -9.77
C PRO A 151 2.29 -20.08 -9.87
N ASP A 152 3.10 -19.21 -10.51
CA ASP A 152 4.53 -19.43 -10.68
C ASP A 152 5.30 -19.52 -9.34
N TYR A 153 4.74 -18.92 -8.26
CA TYR A 153 5.34 -19.02 -6.92
C TYR A 153 5.21 -20.42 -6.31
N LEU A 154 4.27 -21.25 -6.76
CA LEU A 154 4.13 -22.63 -6.24
C LEU A 154 5.36 -23.49 -6.55
N ALA A 155 6.01 -23.23 -7.68
CA ALA A 155 7.22 -23.94 -8.06
C ALA A 155 8.45 -23.60 -7.20
N LEU A 156 8.38 -22.53 -6.39
CA LEU A 156 9.49 -22.12 -5.51
C LEU A 156 9.66 -23.04 -4.30
N GLY A 157 8.63 -23.80 -3.91
CA GLY A 157 8.75 -24.82 -2.87
C GLY A 157 9.80 -25.90 -3.17
N GLU A 158 10.04 -26.19 -4.47
CA GLU A 158 11.04 -27.16 -4.87
C GLU A 158 12.50 -26.70 -4.66
N LEU A 159 12.71 -25.39 -4.39
CA LEU A 159 14.08 -24.84 -4.26
C LEU A 159 14.83 -25.39 -3.04
N ALA A 160 14.12 -25.68 -1.95
CA ALA A 160 14.68 -26.31 -0.76
C ALA A 160 15.26 -27.73 -1.06
N ASP A 161 14.57 -28.48 -1.91
CA ASP A 161 15.00 -29.81 -2.32
C ASP A 161 16.17 -29.76 -3.31
N ILE A 162 16.22 -28.73 -4.17
CA ILE A 162 17.28 -28.57 -5.19
C ILE A 162 18.58 -28.05 -4.57
N TRP A 163 18.49 -27.13 -3.60
CA TRP A 163 19.65 -26.51 -2.93
C TRP A 163 19.53 -26.59 -1.40
N PRO A 164 19.62 -27.79 -0.80
CA PRO A 164 19.38 -27.99 0.64
C PRO A 164 20.41 -27.31 1.55
N ASP A 165 21.60 -27.00 1.04
CA ASP A 165 22.68 -26.35 1.80
C ASP A 165 22.68 -24.82 1.63
N VAL A 166 21.78 -24.27 0.81
CA VAL A 166 21.68 -22.83 0.55
C VAL A 166 20.53 -22.24 1.39
N PRO A 167 20.81 -21.32 2.33
CA PRO A 167 19.78 -20.76 3.17
C PRO A 167 18.72 -20.02 2.36
N GLN A 168 17.46 -20.13 2.78
CA GLN A 168 16.33 -19.47 2.15
C GLN A 168 15.74 -18.42 3.09
N ILE A 169 15.42 -17.26 2.53
CA ILE A 169 14.69 -16.22 3.24
C ILE A 169 13.45 -15.82 2.45
N ALA A 170 12.27 -16.04 3.02
CA ALA A 170 10.99 -15.61 2.47
C ALA A 170 10.54 -14.31 3.14
N LEU A 171 10.28 -13.26 2.35
CA LEU A 171 9.95 -11.93 2.87
C LEU A 171 8.59 -11.47 2.32
N THR A 172 7.78 -10.88 3.19
CA THR A 172 6.53 -10.22 2.78
C THR A 172 6.20 -9.03 3.67
N ALA A 173 5.47 -8.07 3.09
CA ALA A 173 4.94 -6.92 3.83
C ALA A 173 3.57 -7.17 4.46
N THR A 174 2.84 -8.19 3.99
CA THR A 174 1.44 -8.43 4.36
C THR A 174 1.19 -9.94 4.41
N ALA A 175 0.86 -10.43 5.58
CA ALA A 175 0.34 -11.78 5.72
C ALA A 175 -0.59 -11.85 6.95
N THR A 176 -1.81 -12.32 6.75
CA THR A 176 -2.63 -12.81 7.85
C THR A 176 -2.02 -14.10 8.38
N ARG A 177 -2.40 -14.51 9.57
CA ARG A 177 -1.95 -15.78 10.14
C ARG A 177 -2.12 -16.95 9.16
N ARG A 178 -3.27 -17.02 8.49
CA ARG A 178 -3.55 -18.06 7.49
C ARG A 178 -2.61 -17.99 6.29
N THR A 179 -2.35 -16.79 5.76
CA THR A 179 -1.40 -16.58 4.67
C THR A 179 0.02 -16.96 5.09
N HIS A 180 0.40 -16.65 6.33
CA HIS A 180 1.69 -17.00 6.91
C HIS A 180 1.87 -18.51 7.04
N GLU A 181 0.87 -19.22 7.58
CA GLU A 181 0.88 -20.69 7.69
C GLU A 181 0.98 -21.34 6.29
N GLU A 182 0.22 -20.85 5.31
CA GLU A 182 0.24 -21.40 3.95
C GLU A 182 1.57 -21.13 3.23
N LEU A 183 2.13 -19.90 3.31
CA LEU A 183 3.41 -19.61 2.67
C LEU A 183 4.54 -20.47 3.25
N THR A 184 4.54 -20.68 4.57
CA THR A 184 5.52 -21.53 5.25
C THR A 184 5.45 -22.97 4.73
N ALA A 185 4.25 -23.54 4.65
CA ALA A 185 4.05 -24.90 4.16
C ALA A 185 4.36 -25.04 2.66
N ARG A 186 3.95 -24.07 1.82
CA ARG A 186 4.17 -24.11 0.37
C ARG A 186 5.63 -23.92 -0.04
N LEU A 187 6.40 -23.20 0.75
CA LEU A 187 7.83 -22.97 0.50
C LEU A 187 8.73 -23.96 1.24
N HIS A 188 8.16 -24.95 1.93
CA HIS A 188 8.87 -25.96 2.73
C HIS A 188 9.78 -25.33 3.81
N LEU A 189 9.28 -24.25 4.45
CA LEU A 189 10.00 -23.48 5.47
C LEU A 189 9.48 -23.72 6.90
N GLU A 190 8.92 -24.91 7.19
CA GLU A 190 8.41 -25.26 8.52
C GLU A 190 9.51 -25.27 9.60
N GLY A 191 10.75 -25.56 9.20
CA GLY A 191 11.94 -25.52 10.08
C GLY A 191 12.58 -24.14 10.21
N ALA A 192 12.14 -23.15 9.44
CA ALA A 192 12.72 -21.83 9.39
C ALA A 192 12.45 -21.03 10.68
N ARG A 193 13.31 -20.07 10.99
CA ARG A 193 13.04 -19.10 12.05
C ARG A 193 12.10 -18.01 11.56
N HIS A 194 11.05 -17.75 12.32
CA HIS A 194 10.03 -16.74 11.97
C HIS A 194 10.31 -15.42 12.68
N PHE A 195 10.34 -14.33 11.91
CA PHE A 195 10.47 -12.96 12.41
C PHE A 195 9.25 -12.17 12.00
N VAL A 196 8.49 -11.71 12.98
CA VAL A 196 7.25 -10.95 12.75
C VAL A 196 7.38 -9.59 13.41
N SER A 197 7.72 -8.59 12.61
CA SER A 197 7.81 -7.21 13.08
C SER A 197 6.43 -6.55 13.12
N SER A 198 6.32 -5.44 13.85
CA SER A 198 5.07 -4.69 13.91
C SER A 198 4.68 -4.14 12.54
N PHE A 199 3.41 -4.30 12.16
CA PHE A 199 2.81 -3.68 10.97
C PHE A 199 2.42 -2.21 11.21
N ASP A 200 2.64 -1.67 12.41
CA ASP A 200 2.28 -0.28 12.71
C ASP A 200 3.12 0.73 11.93
N ARG A 201 2.43 1.70 11.37
CA ARG A 201 2.99 2.86 10.67
C ARG A 201 2.49 4.14 11.35
N PRO A 202 3.09 4.52 12.50
CA PRO A 202 2.60 5.64 13.32
C PRO A 202 2.64 6.99 12.60
N ASN A 203 3.47 7.13 11.59
CA ASN A 203 3.58 8.33 10.76
C ASN A 203 2.47 8.49 9.71
N ILE A 204 1.62 7.46 9.47
CA ILE A 204 0.51 7.55 8.52
C ILE A 204 -0.80 7.88 9.26
N THR A 205 -1.43 8.98 8.93
CA THR A 205 -2.77 9.34 9.41
C THR A 205 -3.83 8.73 8.49
N TYR A 206 -4.70 7.87 9.03
CA TYR A 206 -5.80 7.27 8.25
C TYR A 206 -7.06 8.12 8.35
N ARG A 207 -7.67 8.42 7.19
CA ARG A 207 -8.89 9.22 7.07
C ARG A 207 -9.84 8.61 6.03
N ILE A 208 -11.07 8.29 6.43
CA ILE A 208 -12.07 7.68 5.56
C ILE A 208 -13.36 8.49 5.64
N GLU A 209 -13.84 8.96 4.49
CA GLU A 209 -15.00 9.85 4.38
C GLU A 209 -16.11 9.22 3.52
N PRO A 210 -17.40 9.55 3.79
CA PRO A 210 -18.49 9.24 2.88
C PRO A 210 -18.29 9.93 1.53
N LYS A 211 -18.43 9.18 0.44
CA LYS A 211 -18.29 9.66 -0.93
C LYS A 211 -19.52 10.47 -1.33
N ALA A 212 -19.34 11.72 -1.69
CA ALA A 212 -20.37 12.60 -2.21
C ALA A 212 -20.01 13.11 -3.62
N GLN A 213 -18.98 13.91 -3.73
CA GLN A 213 -18.43 14.44 -4.98
C GLN A 213 -16.93 14.13 -5.03
N ALA A 214 -16.56 12.87 -5.31
CA ALA A 214 -15.21 12.33 -5.14
C ALA A 214 -14.11 13.24 -5.69
N ASN A 215 -14.24 13.76 -6.91
CA ASN A 215 -13.21 14.60 -7.52
C ASN A 215 -13.02 15.92 -6.76
N ARG A 216 -14.11 16.54 -6.26
CA ARG A 216 -14.02 17.78 -5.47
C ARG A 216 -13.45 17.50 -4.09
N GLN A 217 -13.88 16.41 -3.44
CA GLN A 217 -13.32 15.98 -2.14
C GLN A 217 -11.83 15.69 -2.26
N LEU A 218 -11.41 15.00 -3.33
CA LEU A 218 -10.00 14.75 -3.62
C LEU A 218 -9.21 16.04 -3.83
N LEU A 219 -9.74 16.98 -4.63
CA LEU A 219 -9.07 18.26 -4.89
C LEU A 219 -8.93 19.09 -3.59
N GLU A 220 -9.99 19.13 -2.77
CA GLU A 220 -9.95 19.79 -1.47
C GLU A 220 -8.90 19.14 -0.55
N PHE A 221 -8.87 17.80 -0.51
CA PHE A 221 -7.87 17.04 0.23
C PHE A 221 -6.44 17.36 -0.24
N ILE A 222 -6.18 17.34 -1.55
CA ILE A 222 -4.85 17.67 -2.11
C ILE A 222 -4.45 19.11 -1.77
N ARG A 223 -5.36 20.07 -1.85
CA ARG A 223 -5.08 21.47 -1.54
C ARG A 223 -4.86 21.74 -0.05
N THR A 224 -5.37 20.88 0.85
CA THR A 224 -5.27 21.06 2.30
C THR A 224 -4.18 20.22 2.95
N GLU A 225 -4.03 18.96 2.51
CA GLU A 225 -3.13 17.96 3.12
C GLU A 225 -1.98 17.55 2.16
N GLY A 226 -2.13 17.80 0.86
CA GLY A 226 -1.12 17.56 -0.17
C GLY A 226 -0.19 18.75 -0.42
N VAL A 227 -0.02 19.61 0.57
CA VAL A 227 0.91 20.76 0.54
C VAL A 227 1.78 20.69 1.77
N VAL A 228 3.10 20.77 1.56
CA VAL A 228 4.12 20.77 2.61
C VAL A 228 4.91 22.06 2.49
N ASP A 229 4.94 22.86 3.55
CA ASP A 229 5.65 24.16 3.60
C ASP A 229 5.28 25.13 2.46
N GLY A 230 4.05 25.05 1.96
CA GLY A 230 3.55 25.88 0.86
C GLY A 230 3.78 25.31 -0.53
N GLU A 231 4.53 24.22 -0.66
CA GLU A 231 4.83 23.55 -1.93
C GLU A 231 3.96 22.30 -2.14
N PRO A 232 3.59 21.98 -3.40
CA PRO A 232 2.87 20.75 -3.71
C PRO A 232 3.65 19.51 -3.27
N ALA A 233 2.97 18.58 -2.61
CA ALA A 233 3.56 17.32 -2.16
C ALA A 233 3.33 16.19 -3.18
N THR A 234 4.28 15.28 -3.26
CA THR A 234 4.15 14.06 -4.08
C THR A 234 3.09 13.14 -3.50
N GLY A 235 2.19 12.65 -4.35
CA GLY A 235 1.09 11.78 -3.94
C GLY A 235 0.70 10.73 -4.95
N ILE A 236 -0.07 9.73 -4.49
CA ILE A 236 -0.64 8.68 -5.32
C ILE A 236 -2.16 8.67 -5.11
N VAL A 237 -2.92 8.62 -6.20
CA VAL A 237 -4.38 8.51 -6.20
C VAL A 237 -4.79 7.21 -6.87
N TYR A 238 -5.45 6.33 -6.14
CA TYR A 238 -5.95 5.06 -6.67
C TYR A 238 -7.40 5.16 -7.12
N ALA A 239 -7.66 4.66 -8.33
CA ALA A 239 -8.99 4.53 -8.91
C ALA A 239 -9.19 3.14 -9.52
N LEU A 240 -10.43 2.66 -9.54
CA LEU A 240 -10.76 1.29 -9.93
C LEU A 240 -10.58 1.03 -11.43
N SER A 241 -10.87 2.00 -12.29
CA SER A 241 -10.90 1.82 -13.74
C SER A 241 -9.93 2.74 -14.49
N ARG A 242 -9.44 2.28 -15.65
CA ARG A 242 -8.59 3.07 -16.56
C ARG A 242 -9.23 4.40 -16.94
N ASN A 243 -10.51 4.38 -17.31
CA ASN A 243 -11.27 5.58 -17.67
C ASN A 243 -11.41 6.57 -16.48
N SER A 244 -11.58 6.07 -15.25
CA SER A 244 -11.58 6.92 -14.05
C SER A 244 -10.22 7.57 -13.82
N VAL A 245 -9.13 6.82 -14.00
CA VAL A 245 -7.75 7.33 -13.88
C VAL A 245 -7.52 8.51 -14.82
N GLU A 246 -7.86 8.35 -16.11
CA GLU A 246 -7.67 9.41 -17.11
C GLU A 246 -8.50 10.66 -16.79
N LYS A 247 -9.79 10.48 -16.45
CA LYS A 247 -10.69 11.59 -16.12
C LYS A 247 -10.28 12.34 -14.84
N ILE A 248 -9.82 11.62 -13.82
CA ILE A 248 -9.36 12.25 -12.58
C ILE A 248 -8.06 13.00 -12.81
N ALA A 249 -7.11 12.43 -13.56
CA ALA A 249 -5.87 13.12 -13.91
C ALA A 249 -6.14 14.39 -14.73
N GLU A 250 -7.06 14.35 -15.69
CA GLU A 250 -7.48 15.51 -16.46
C GLU A 250 -8.15 16.57 -15.55
N PHE A 251 -9.06 16.16 -14.69
CA PHE A 251 -9.71 17.06 -13.72
C PHE A 251 -8.71 17.74 -12.79
N LEU A 252 -7.73 17.01 -12.28
CA LEU A 252 -6.69 17.56 -11.40
C LEU A 252 -5.79 18.55 -12.14
N ARG A 253 -5.37 18.25 -13.38
CA ARG A 253 -4.61 19.17 -14.23
C ARG A 253 -5.37 20.46 -14.55
N ALA A 254 -6.67 20.34 -14.83
CA ALA A 254 -7.55 21.50 -15.04
C ALA A 254 -7.72 22.39 -13.80
N ASN A 255 -7.26 21.92 -12.61
CA ASN A 255 -7.29 22.64 -11.35
C ASN A 255 -5.88 22.89 -10.76
N ASP A 256 -4.87 23.00 -11.64
CA ASP A 256 -3.48 23.38 -11.34
C ASP A 256 -2.73 22.36 -10.46
N VAL A 257 -3.09 21.06 -10.53
CA VAL A 257 -2.34 19.97 -9.91
C VAL A 257 -1.56 19.22 -11.00
N ASP A 258 -0.23 19.06 -10.86
CA ASP A 258 0.57 18.26 -11.81
C ASP A 258 0.27 16.77 -11.62
N ALA A 259 -0.72 16.29 -12.37
CA ALA A 259 -1.27 14.95 -12.25
C ALA A 259 -0.99 14.11 -13.51
N LEU A 260 -0.45 12.91 -13.31
CA LEU A 260 -0.09 11.98 -14.37
C LEU A 260 -0.93 10.69 -14.27
N PRO A 261 -1.54 10.22 -15.37
CA PRO A 261 -2.26 8.95 -15.37
C PRO A 261 -1.29 7.76 -15.45
N TYR A 262 -1.63 6.64 -14.77
CA TYR A 262 -0.88 5.39 -14.90
C TYR A 262 -1.81 4.16 -14.83
N HIS A 263 -1.84 3.37 -15.89
CA HIS A 263 -2.54 2.08 -15.94
C HIS A 263 -1.99 1.18 -17.06
N ALA A 264 -2.26 -0.11 -16.99
CA ALA A 264 -1.73 -1.11 -17.92
C ALA A 264 -2.15 -0.91 -19.39
N GLY A 265 -3.20 -0.11 -19.67
CA GLY A 265 -3.66 0.20 -21.03
C GLY A 265 -2.92 1.35 -21.70
N LEU A 266 -2.07 2.09 -20.98
CA LEU A 266 -1.24 3.13 -21.58
C LEU A 266 -0.08 2.53 -22.38
N ASP A 267 0.38 3.28 -23.39
CA ASP A 267 1.61 2.96 -24.13
C ASP A 267 2.78 2.76 -23.16
N ARG A 268 3.69 1.85 -23.51
CA ARG A 268 4.85 1.52 -22.69
C ARG A 268 5.70 2.76 -22.39
N ARG A 269 5.91 3.60 -23.40
CA ARG A 269 6.70 4.84 -23.31
C ARG A 269 6.08 5.82 -22.31
N VAL A 270 4.76 6.02 -22.40
CA VAL A 270 4.02 6.90 -21.46
C VAL A 270 4.12 6.39 -20.02
N ARG A 271 4.07 5.08 -19.80
CA ARG A 271 4.24 4.49 -18.47
C ARG A 271 5.64 4.69 -17.93
N GLU A 272 6.66 4.48 -18.75
CA GLU A 272 8.07 4.69 -18.41
C GLU A 272 8.32 6.18 -18.09
N ASP A 273 7.82 7.11 -18.91
CA ASP A 273 7.94 8.55 -18.68
C ASP A 273 7.23 9.00 -17.40
N THR A 274 6.01 8.49 -17.14
CA THR A 274 5.26 8.79 -15.90
C THR A 274 6.02 8.29 -14.67
N LEU A 275 6.52 7.06 -14.70
CA LEU A 275 7.30 6.50 -13.60
C LEU A 275 8.59 7.29 -13.37
N HIS A 276 9.29 7.63 -14.46
CA HIS A 276 10.52 8.41 -14.42
C HIS A 276 10.30 9.79 -13.79
N ARG A 277 9.25 10.53 -14.23
CA ARG A 277 8.89 11.82 -13.64
C ARG A 277 8.52 11.67 -12.16
N PHE A 278 7.66 10.72 -11.82
CA PHE A 278 7.25 10.48 -10.43
C PHE A 278 8.43 10.21 -9.49
N LEU A 279 9.40 9.40 -9.93
CA LEU A 279 10.57 9.07 -9.09
C LEU A 279 11.54 10.24 -8.91
N ARG A 280 11.63 11.15 -9.88
CA ARG A 280 12.66 12.21 -9.93
C ARG A 280 12.16 13.59 -9.57
N GLU A 281 10.91 13.89 -9.86
CA GLU A 281 10.33 15.22 -9.63
C GLU A 281 9.55 15.24 -8.30
N ASP A 282 9.52 16.38 -7.66
CA ASP A 282 8.71 16.65 -6.47
C ASP A 282 7.34 17.21 -6.89
N GLY A 283 6.34 17.09 -6.01
CA GLY A 283 5.00 17.64 -6.24
C GLY A 283 4.14 16.92 -7.27
N ILE A 284 4.61 15.81 -7.84
CA ILE A 284 3.86 15.02 -8.82
C ILE A 284 2.78 14.17 -8.13
N VAL A 285 1.57 14.22 -8.67
CA VAL A 285 0.47 13.34 -8.28
C VAL A 285 0.25 12.29 -9.36
N VAL A 286 0.48 11.02 -9.06
CA VAL A 286 0.14 9.94 -9.98
C VAL A 286 -1.27 9.43 -9.69
N VAL A 287 -2.15 9.49 -10.70
CA VAL A 287 -3.48 8.88 -10.64
C VAL A 287 -3.42 7.52 -11.32
N ALA A 288 -3.71 6.45 -10.61
CA ALA A 288 -3.42 5.11 -11.09
C ALA A 288 -4.47 4.06 -10.75
N THR A 289 -4.46 2.96 -11.50
CA THR A 289 -5.03 1.68 -11.04
C THR A 289 -4.01 0.95 -10.16
N ILE A 290 -4.40 -0.19 -9.58
CA ILE A 290 -3.49 -1.08 -8.83
C ILE A 290 -2.24 -1.49 -9.62
N ALA A 291 -2.19 -1.25 -10.95
CA ALA A 291 -1.02 -1.48 -11.77
C ALA A 291 0.18 -0.56 -11.42
N PHE A 292 -0.08 0.60 -10.82
CA PHE A 292 0.93 1.46 -10.20
C PHE A 292 1.09 1.02 -8.74
N GLY A 293 1.70 -0.12 -8.58
CA GLY A 293 1.66 -0.80 -7.31
C GLY A 293 3.02 -1.31 -6.87
N MET A 294 3.17 -2.62 -6.81
CA MET A 294 4.39 -3.25 -6.36
C MET A 294 5.61 -2.68 -7.10
N GLY A 295 6.68 -2.41 -6.38
CA GLY A 295 7.93 -1.89 -6.93
C GLY A 295 8.16 -0.39 -6.88
N ILE A 296 7.21 0.40 -6.42
CA ILE A 296 7.43 1.84 -6.22
C ILE A 296 8.01 2.08 -4.83
N ASP A 297 9.25 2.55 -4.80
CA ASP A 297 10.01 2.78 -3.57
C ASP A 297 10.46 4.25 -3.43
N LYS A 298 9.59 5.21 -3.78
CA LYS A 298 9.81 6.63 -3.51
C LYS A 298 9.54 6.91 -2.03
N PRO A 299 10.53 7.37 -1.24
CA PRO A 299 10.38 7.49 0.22
C PRO A 299 9.50 8.66 0.66
N ASP A 300 9.44 9.72 -0.12
CA ASP A 300 8.84 11.02 0.19
C ASP A 300 7.42 11.21 -0.36
N VAL A 301 6.68 10.14 -0.59
CA VAL A 301 5.24 10.22 -0.89
C VAL A 301 4.50 10.69 0.36
N ARG A 302 3.86 11.87 0.28
CA ARG A 302 3.18 12.49 1.44
C ARG A 302 1.74 12.05 1.61
N PHE A 303 1.10 11.60 0.54
CA PHE A 303 -0.26 11.08 0.66
C PHE A 303 -0.55 9.95 -0.33
N VAL A 304 -1.43 9.07 0.10
CA VAL A 304 -2.09 8.07 -0.75
C VAL A 304 -3.59 8.25 -0.62
N ALA A 305 -4.26 8.50 -1.74
CA ALA A 305 -5.70 8.75 -1.78
C ALA A 305 -6.43 7.63 -2.55
N HIS A 306 -7.58 7.19 -2.06
CA HIS A 306 -8.45 6.25 -2.73
C HIS A 306 -9.79 6.91 -3.05
N VAL A 307 -10.12 7.02 -4.33
CA VAL A 307 -11.44 7.53 -4.77
C VAL A 307 -12.46 6.43 -4.96
N ASP A 308 -12.03 5.18 -4.91
CA ASP A 308 -12.84 3.97 -4.96
C ASP A 308 -12.42 3.00 -3.86
N LEU A 309 -13.32 2.11 -3.44
CA LEU A 309 -13.09 1.14 -2.38
C LEU A 309 -12.09 0.05 -2.82
N PRO A 310 -10.98 -0.18 -2.09
CA PRO A 310 -10.09 -1.31 -2.29
C PRO A 310 -10.79 -2.66 -2.09
N LYS A 311 -10.25 -3.72 -2.68
CA LYS A 311 -10.82 -5.07 -2.61
C LYS A 311 -10.64 -5.73 -1.24
N SER A 312 -9.57 -5.39 -0.52
CA SER A 312 -9.19 -6.00 0.75
C SER A 312 -8.34 -5.07 1.61
N ILE A 313 -8.23 -5.40 2.88
CA ILE A 313 -7.37 -4.69 3.84
C ILE A 313 -5.89 -4.83 3.45
N GLU A 314 -5.46 -6.00 2.98
CA GLU A 314 -4.08 -6.22 2.56
C GLU A 314 -3.69 -5.29 1.41
N GLY A 315 -4.52 -5.21 0.37
CA GLY A 315 -4.31 -4.30 -0.75
C GLY A 315 -4.27 -2.84 -0.27
N TYR A 316 -5.24 -2.43 0.54
CA TYR A 316 -5.29 -1.09 1.14
C TYR A 316 -4.05 -0.78 1.97
N TYR A 317 -3.59 -1.74 2.80
CA TYR A 317 -2.38 -1.58 3.61
C TYR A 317 -1.12 -1.45 2.75
N GLN A 318 -0.97 -2.27 1.70
CA GLN A 318 0.16 -2.17 0.77
C GLN A 318 0.17 -0.83 0.00
N GLU A 319 -1.00 -0.39 -0.46
CA GLU A 319 -1.15 0.86 -1.21
C GLU A 319 -0.88 2.07 -0.31
N THR A 320 -1.48 2.13 0.87
CA THR A 320 -1.23 3.21 1.85
C THR A 320 0.17 3.17 2.44
N GLY A 321 0.76 1.99 2.55
CA GLY A 321 2.14 1.78 3.02
C GLY A 321 3.22 2.41 2.12
N ARG A 322 2.86 2.89 0.91
CA ARG A 322 3.76 3.67 0.04
C ARG A 322 4.00 5.07 0.57
N ALA A 323 3.09 5.61 1.38
CA ALA A 323 3.25 6.91 2.00
C ALA A 323 4.31 6.88 3.11
N GLY A 324 5.11 7.93 3.21
CA GLY A 324 6.01 8.21 4.32
C GLY A 324 7.02 7.10 4.63
N ARG A 325 7.65 6.51 3.64
CA ARG A 325 8.69 5.49 3.86
C ARG A 325 9.95 6.06 4.53
N ASP A 326 10.17 7.34 4.41
CA ASP A 326 11.18 8.11 5.14
C ASP A 326 10.83 8.33 6.62
N GLY A 327 9.63 7.91 7.05
CA GLY A 327 9.13 8.04 8.42
C GLY A 327 8.53 9.41 8.75
N LEU A 328 8.49 10.34 7.78
CA LEU A 328 7.84 11.64 7.96
C LEU A 328 6.30 11.52 7.90
N PRO A 329 5.57 12.48 8.52
CA PRO A 329 4.11 12.48 8.53
C PRO A 329 3.51 12.38 7.12
N SER A 330 2.52 11.52 6.97
CA SER A 330 1.84 11.27 5.71
C SER A 330 0.37 10.91 5.94
N VAL A 331 -0.46 11.03 4.90
CA VAL A 331 -1.91 10.82 5.03
C VAL A 331 -2.37 9.73 4.06
N ALA A 332 -3.14 8.78 4.56
CA ALA A 332 -3.94 7.83 3.79
C ALA A 332 -5.40 8.29 3.82
N TRP A 333 -5.89 8.80 2.69
CA TRP A 333 -7.24 9.30 2.54
C TRP A 333 -8.08 8.37 1.66
N MET A 334 -9.36 8.20 2.00
CA MET A 334 -10.30 7.47 1.16
C MET A 334 -11.69 8.10 1.22
N ALA A 335 -12.34 8.22 0.04
CA ALA A 335 -13.77 8.48 -0.07
C ALA A 335 -14.47 7.25 -0.64
N TYR A 336 -15.45 6.69 0.06
CA TYR A 336 -16.22 5.55 -0.41
C TYR A 336 -17.72 5.70 -0.17
N GLY A 337 -18.48 5.00 -1.00
CA GLY A 337 -19.94 5.01 -0.92
C GLY A 337 -20.57 3.66 -1.29
N LEU A 338 -21.89 3.58 -1.16
CA LEU A 338 -22.61 2.35 -1.46
C LEU A 338 -22.38 1.84 -2.90
N ALA A 339 -22.23 2.77 -3.87
CA ALA A 339 -21.94 2.40 -5.25
C ALA A 339 -20.64 1.64 -5.41
N ASP A 340 -19.60 1.98 -4.62
CA ASP A 340 -18.31 1.28 -4.66
C ASP A 340 -18.46 -0.16 -4.14
N VAL A 341 -19.23 -0.35 -3.07
CA VAL A 341 -19.56 -1.67 -2.51
C VAL A 341 -20.26 -2.54 -3.57
N MET A 342 -21.25 -1.96 -4.25
CA MET A 342 -21.99 -2.66 -5.30
C MET A 342 -21.09 -3.06 -6.47
N ASN A 343 -20.20 -2.16 -6.90
CA ASN A 343 -19.24 -2.44 -7.96
C ASN A 343 -18.27 -3.56 -7.58
N GLN A 344 -17.73 -3.54 -6.35
CA GLN A 344 -16.83 -4.61 -5.88
C GLN A 344 -17.54 -5.96 -5.80
N ARG A 345 -18.77 -6.02 -5.27
CA ARG A 345 -19.56 -7.26 -5.24
C ARG A 345 -19.81 -7.80 -6.64
N ARG A 346 -20.23 -6.95 -7.59
CA ARG A 346 -20.42 -7.35 -8.98
C ARG A 346 -19.13 -7.92 -9.61
N LEU A 347 -17.97 -7.29 -9.37
CA LEU A 347 -16.69 -7.80 -9.85
C LEU A 347 -16.35 -9.17 -9.27
N ILE A 348 -16.69 -9.41 -7.98
CA ILE A 348 -16.52 -10.72 -7.35
C ILE A 348 -17.43 -11.76 -8.00
N ASP A 349 -18.72 -11.44 -8.20
CA ASP A 349 -19.70 -12.34 -8.79
C ASP A 349 -19.36 -12.71 -10.25
N GLN A 350 -18.80 -11.77 -11.01
CA GLN A 350 -18.38 -11.93 -12.41
C GLN A 350 -16.97 -12.52 -12.56
N SER A 351 -16.24 -12.78 -11.46
CA SER A 351 -14.89 -13.34 -11.54
C SER A 351 -14.93 -14.82 -11.99
N ASP A 352 -13.93 -15.22 -12.78
CA ASP A 352 -13.77 -16.60 -13.29
C ASP A 352 -13.42 -17.63 -12.20
N GLY A 353 -13.33 -17.22 -10.93
CA GLY A 353 -13.06 -18.09 -9.80
C GLY A 353 -14.21 -19.04 -9.47
N ASP A 354 -13.88 -20.16 -8.84
CA ASP A 354 -14.88 -21.08 -8.27
C ASP A 354 -15.65 -20.42 -7.10
N ALA A 355 -16.69 -21.13 -6.61
CA ALA A 355 -17.52 -20.62 -5.50
C ALA A 355 -16.70 -20.39 -4.21
N ALA A 356 -15.67 -21.20 -3.96
CA ALA A 356 -14.80 -21.05 -2.79
C ALA A 356 -13.98 -19.76 -2.88
N ARG A 357 -13.39 -19.48 -4.03
CA ARG A 357 -12.62 -18.25 -4.27
C ARG A 357 -13.49 -17.00 -4.18
N ARG A 358 -14.69 -17.00 -4.77
CA ARG A 358 -15.64 -15.87 -4.62
C ARG A 358 -16.05 -15.65 -3.17
N ARG A 359 -16.22 -16.73 -2.38
CA ARG A 359 -16.51 -16.62 -0.94
C ARG A 359 -15.37 -15.93 -0.18
N VAL A 360 -14.12 -16.29 -0.46
CA VAL A 360 -12.93 -15.65 0.13
C VAL A 360 -12.88 -14.18 -0.24
N GLN A 361 -13.01 -13.83 -1.51
CA GLN A 361 -13.02 -12.43 -1.95
C GLN A 361 -14.15 -11.63 -1.27
N SER A 362 -15.32 -12.23 -1.07
CA SER A 362 -16.41 -11.60 -0.32
C SER A 362 -16.04 -11.34 1.15
N GLN A 363 -15.37 -12.28 1.82
CA GLN A 363 -14.91 -12.11 3.20
C GLN A 363 -13.84 -11.00 3.32
N LEU A 364 -12.91 -10.92 2.34
CA LEU A 364 -11.90 -9.85 2.30
C LEU A 364 -12.56 -8.47 2.14
N LEU A 365 -13.57 -8.37 1.27
CA LEU A 365 -14.35 -7.14 1.12
C LEU A 365 -15.14 -6.80 2.38
N ASP A 366 -15.73 -7.79 3.07
CA ASP A 366 -16.45 -7.56 4.33
C ASP A 366 -15.52 -6.99 5.42
N ALA A 367 -14.30 -7.51 5.52
CA ALA A 367 -13.29 -6.97 6.43
C ALA A 367 -12.93 -5.52 6.09
N MET A 368 -12.79 -5.19 4.79
CA MET A 368 -12.54 -3.82 4.34
C MET A 368 -13.70 -2.88 4.68
N LEU A 369 -14.94 -3.33 4.52
CA LEU A 369 -16.13 -2.56 4.90
C LEU A 369 -16.19 -2.34 6.42
N ALA A 370 -15.83 -3.32 7.23
CA ALA A 370 -15.74 -3.18 8.68
C ALA A 370 -14.70 -2.09 9.08
N LEU A 371 -13.57 -2.01 8.39
CA LEU A 371 -12.60 -0.93 8.57
C LEU A 371 -13.20 0.43 8.19
N CYS A 372 -13.96 0.51 7.09
CA CYS A 372 -14.57 1.75 6.64
C CYS A 372 -15.68 2.26 7.57
N GLU A 373 -16.45 1.37 8.19
CA GLU A 373 -17.59 1.75 9.05
C GLU A 373 -17.28 1.72 10.56
N THR A 374 -16.04 1.39 10.94
CA THR A 374 -15.72 1.38 12.38
C THR A 374 -15.95 2.74 13.03
N ALA A 375 -16.53 2.72 14.23
CA ALA A 375 -16.65 3.88 15.11
C ALA A 375 -15.45 3.99 16.09
N THR A 376 -14.61 2.96 16.15
CA THR A 376 -13.42 2.90 16.99
C THR A 376 -12.16 3.26 16.19
N CYS A 377 -10.99 3.14 16.79
CA CYS A 377 -9.73 3.46 16.14
C CYS A 377 -9.51 2.63 14.84
N ARG A 378 -9.35 3.31 13.70
CA ARG A 378 -9.11 2.64 12.41
C ARG A 378 -7.82 1.84 12.40
N ARG A 379 -6.77 2.35 13.04
CA ARG A 379 -5.49 1.64 13.11
C ARG A 379 -5.58 0.37 13.96
N GLN A 380 -6.36 0.38 15.06
CA GLN A 380 -6.65 -0.86 15.81
C GLN A 380 -7.36 -1.88 14.93
N GLN A 381 -8.35 -1.45 14.15
CA GLN A 381 -9.09 -2.33 13.24
C GLN A 381 -8.19 -2.88 12.14
N LEU A 382 -7.31 -2.04 11.56
CA LEU A 382 -6.37 -2.41 10.52
C LEU A 382 -5.33 -3.42 11.04
N LEU A 383 -4.69 -3.13 12.17
CA LEU A 383 -3.68 -4.01 12.76
C LEU A 383 -4.28 -5.27 13.38
N GLY A 384 -5.51 -5.18 13.91
CA GLY A 384 -6.26 -6.34 14.40
C GLY A 384 -6.54 -7.37 13.30
N TYR A 385 -6.65 -6.94 12.05
CA TYR A 385 -6.77 -7.84 10.89
C TYR A 385 -5.50 -8.70 10.68
N PHE A 386 -4.34 -8.17 11.08
CA PHE A 386 -3.04 -8.86 11.09
C PHE A 386 -2.68 -9.45 12.46
N ASP A 387 -3.68 -9.72 13.32
CA ASP A 387 -3.52 -10.28 14.67
C ASP A 387 -2.67 -9.41 15.62
N GLN A 388 -2.49 -8.12 15.33
CA GLN A 388 -1.77 -7.19 16.20
C GLN A 388 -2.73 -6.33 17.01
N ARG A 389 -2.50 -6.27 18.31
CA ARG A 389 -3.27 -5.44 19.24
C ARG A 389 -2.47 -4.20 19.63
N ILE A 390 -3.10 -3.05 19.51
CA ILE A 390 -2.54 -1.76 19.95
C ILE A 390 -3.59 -0.98 20.73
N GLU A 391 -3.16 -0.02 21.53
CA GLU A 391 -4.04 1.00 22.10
C GLU A 391 -4.54 1.96 20.99
N PRO A 392 -5.64 2.73 21.23
CA PRO A 392 -6.10 3.71 20.28
C PRO A 392 -4.98 4.66 19.84
N CYS A 393 -4.79 4.81 18.52
CA CYS A 393 -3.59 5.45 17.99
C CYS A 393 -3.51 6.99 18.20
N GLY A 394 -4.62 7.64 18.54
CA GLY A 394 -4.70 9.11 18.69
C GLY A 394 -4.49 9.92 17.39
N ASN A 395 -4.27 9.24 16.25
CA ASN A 395 -3.84 9.87 15.00
C ASN A 395 -4.74 9.58 13.78
N CYS A 396 -5.75 8.71 13.87
CA CYS A 396 -6.71 8.50 12.79
C CYS A 396 -7.93 9.44 12.94
N ASP A 397 -8.72 9.55 11.87
CA ASP A 397 -9.93 10.40 11.85
C ASP A 397 -10.90 10.11 13.01
N THR A 398 -11.12 8.83 13.33
CA THR A 398 -12.01 8.42 14.42
C THR A 398 -11.43 8.64 15.82
N CYS A 399 -10.11 8.71 15.97
CA CYS A 399 -9.49 9.11 17.24
C CYS A 399 -9.48 10.62 17.42
N LEU A 400 -9.23 11.37 16.33
CA LEU A 400 -9.18 12.84 16.36
C LEU A 400 -10.57 13.46 16.47
N ASN A 401 -11.57 12.85 15.81
CA ASN A 401 -12.96 13.27 15.83
C ASN A 401 -13.86 12.02 15.98
N PRO A 402 -14.02 11.51 17.21
CA PRO A 402 -14.81 10.30 17.45
C PRO A 402 -16.24 10.46 16.89
N PRO A 403 -16.68 9.55 16.01
CA PRO A 403 -18.01 9.63 15.45
C PRO A 403 -19.05 9.37 16.55
N LYS A 404 -20.14 10.11 16.54
CA LYS A 404 -21.30 9.80 17.38
C LYS A 404 -21.95 8.53 16.86
N THR A 405 -22.37 7.69 17.79
CA THR A 405 -23.17 6.51 17.50
C THR A 405 -24.57 6.68 18.07
N TRP A 406 -25.55 6.08 17.41
CA TRP A 406 -26.94 6.14 17.80
C TRP A 406 -27.61 4.78 17.60
N ASP A 407 -28.72 4.57 18.30
CA ASP A 407 -29.52 3.36 18.16
C ASP A 407 -30.35 3.44 16.85
N GLY A 408 -29.83 2.80 15.80
CA GLY A 408 -30.44 2.67 14.49
C GLY A 408 -31.35 1.45 14.35
N THR A 409 -31.74 0.77 15.44
CA THR A 409 -32.52 -0.47 15.40
C THR A 409 -33.86 -0.26 14.70
N VAL A 410 -34.60 0.78 15.03
CA VAL A 410 -35.91 1.06 14.42
C VAL A 410 -35.79 1.38 12.92
N PRO A 411 -34.89 2.28 12.46
CA PRO A 411 -34.64 2.45 11.03
C PRO A 411 -34.20 1.15 10.33
N ALA A 412 -33.32 0.37 10.95
CA ALA A 412 -32.93 -0.93 10.41
C ALA A 412 -34.15 -1.84 10.22
N GLN A 413 -35.01 -1.97 11.24
CA GLN A 413 -36.24 -2.76 11.17
C GLN A 413 -37.19 -2.29 10.07
N LYS A 414 -37.35 -0.98 9.88
CA LYS A 414 -38.16 -0.41 8.79
C LYS A 414 -37.66 -0.84 7.41
N LEU A 415 -36.35 -0.70 7.17
CA LEU A 415 -35.70 -1.12 5.92
C LEU A 415 -35.82 -2.63 5.70
N LEU A 416 -35.47 -3.42 6.72
CA LEU A 416 -35.52 -4.89 6.66
C LEU A 416 -36.96 -5.39 6.45
N SER A 417 -37.94 -4.77 7.10
CA SER A 417 -39.38 -5.07 6.90
C SER A 417 -39.85 -4.74 5.47
N THR A 418 -39.35 -3.65 4.88
CA THR A 418 -39.63 -3.31 3.49
C THR A 418 -39.10 -4.37 2.54
N ILE A 419 -37.83 -4.78 2.71
CA ILE A 419 -37.23 -5.85 1.90
C ILE A 419 -37.99 -7.18 2.08
N PHE A 420 -38.31 -7.54 3.33
CA PHE A 420 -39.05 -8.76 3.64
C PHE A 420 -40.44 -8.79 2.98
N ARG A 421 -41.22 -7.68 3.02
CA ARG A 421 -42.54 -7.59 2.43
C ARG A 421 -42.50 -7.63 0.91
N LEU A 422 -41.53 -6.98 0.29
CA LEU A 422 -41.33 -7.06 -1.17
C LEU A 422 -41.00 -8.50 -1.61
N ASP A 423 -40.18 -9.22 -0.86
CA ASP A 423 -39.87 -10.63 -1.15
C ASP A 423 -41.11 -11.53 -0.96
N ARG A 424 -41.91 -11.31 0.09
CA ARG A 424 -43.06 -12.13 0.43
C ARG A 424 -44.28 -11.80 -0.45
N ASP A 425 -44.60 -10.52 -0.64
CA ASP A 425 -45.92 -10.08 -1.19
C ASP A 425 -45.82 -9.75 -2.69
N PHE A 426 -44.61 -9.60 -3.26
CA PHE A 426 -44.38 -9.20 -4.65
C PHE A 426 -43.49 -10.20 -5.41
N ASN A 427 -43.85 -11.50 -5.32
CA ASN A 427 -43.27 -12.59 -6.09
C ASN A 427 -41.73 -12.66 -6.03
N ARG A 428 -41.16 -12.57 -4.82
CA ARG A 428 -39.71 -12.55 -4.52
C ARG A 428 -38.95 -11.41 -5.20
N SER A 429 -39.61 -10.31 -5.45
CA SER A 429 -39.00 -9.13 -6.05
C SER A 429 -37.98 -8.51 -5.11
N ALA A 430 -36.80 -8.19 -5.64
CA ALA A 430 -35.75 -7.50 -4.90
C ALA A 430 -35.36 -6.22 -5.65
N TYR A 431 -35.04 -5.19 -4.89
CA TYR A 431 -34.77 -3.84 -5.40
C TYR A 431 -33.48 -3.28 -4.86
N GLY A 432 -32.89 -2.36 -5.61
CA GLY A 432 -31.71 -1.61 -5.16
C GLY A 432 -32.07 -0.56 -4.10
N ALA A 433 -31.05 -0.05 -3.42
CA ALA A 433 -31.17 0.89 -2.31
C ALA A 433 -32.05 2.11 -2.62
N GLY A 434 -31.90 2.71 -3.81
CA GLY A 434 -32.68 3.90 -4.19
C GLY A 434 -34.18 3.66 -4.14
N HIS A 435 -34.66 2.55 -4.71
CA HIS A 435 -36.07 2.20 -4.72
C HIS A 435 -36.65 1.91 -3.32
N LEU A 436 -35.85 1.23 -2.47
CA LEU A 436 -36.24 0.96 -1.07
C LEU A 436 -36.34 2.25 -0.26
N ILE A 437 -35.42 3.19 -0.50
CA ILE A 437 -35.43 4.51 0.13
C ILE A 437 -36.65 5.34 -0.33
N ASP A 438 -36.98 5.31 -1.63
CA ASP A 438 -38.14 5.97 -2.16
C ASP A 438 -39.44 5.46 -1.52
N ILE A 439 -39.58 4.14 -1.32
CA ILE A 439 -40.70 3.54 -0.59
C ILE A 439 -40.74 4.04 0.85
N LEU A 440 -39.64 4.00 1.58
CA LEU A 440 -39.58 4.45 2.99
C LEU A 440 -39.93 5.94 3.15
N LEU A 441 -39.48 6.77 2.21
CA LEU A 441 -39.76 8.20 2.21
C LEU A 441 -41.15 8.55 1.68
N GLY A 442 -41.89 7.59 1.11
CA GLY A 442 -43.21 7.83 0.51
C GLY A 442 -43.11 8.69 -0.75
N VAL A 443 -42.05 8.52 -1.54
CA VAL A 443 -41.86 9.26 -2.80
C VAL A 443 -42.87 8.78 -3.83
N ASP A 444 -43.71 9.71 -4.31
CA ASP A 444 -44.66 9.43 -5.38
C ASP A 444 -43.96 9.49 -6.74
N ASN A 445 -43.72 8.30 -7.33
CA ASN A 445 -43.18 8.19 -8.67
C ASN A 445 -43.87 7.07 -9.47
N ALA A 446 -43.82 7.18 -10.80
CA ALA A 446 -44.48 6.26 -11.72
C ALA A 446 -44.11 4.77 -11.48
N ARG A 447 -42.87 4.48 -11.08
CA ARG A 447 -42.40 3.11 -10.83
C ARG A 447 -43.05 2.50 -9.59
N ILE A 448 -43.19 3.26 -8.51
CA ILE A 448 -43.82 2.82 -7.25
C ILE A 448 -45.30 2.55 -7.50
N GLN A 449 -46.00 3.45 -8.21
CA GLN A 449 -47.41 3.29 -8.53
C GLN A 449 -47.69 2.10 -9.45
N GLN A 450 -46.91 1.93 -10.55
CA GLN A 450 -47.08 0.83 -11.48
C GLN A 450 -46.88 -0.54 -10.83
N GLN A 451 -45.97 -0.61 -9.83
CA GLN A 451 -45.66 -1.85 -9.10
C GLN A 451 -46.54 -2.04 -7.86
N GLY A 452 -47.40 -1.07 -7.52
CA GLY A 452 -48.28 -1.13 -6.36
C GLY A 452 -47.58 -1.07 -5.01
N HIS A 453 -46.35 -0.52 -4.95
CA HIS A 453 -45.54 -0.45 -3.74
C HIS A 453 -45.99 0.68 -2.80
N ASP A 454 -46.81 1.62 -3.27
CA ASP A 454 -47.54 2.62 -2.49
C ASP A 454 -48.53 1.98 -1.48
N ARG A 455 -48.93 0.70 -1.70
CA ARG A 455 -49.80 -0.06 -0.81
C ARG A 455 -49.08 -0.82 0.29
N LEU A 456 -47.74 -0.82 0.29
CA LEU A 456 -46.94 -1.44 1.36
C LEU A 456 -47.20 -0.69 2.68
N THR A 457 -47.35 -1.44 3.76
CA THR A 457 -47.45 -0.82 5.12
C THR A 457 -46.18 -0.10 5.54
N THR A 458 -45.11 -0.26 4.79
CA THR A 458 -43.82 0.42 4.99
C THR A 458 -43.64 1.62 4.05
N TYR A 459 -44.66 1.97 3.24
CA TYR A 459 -44.61 3.17 2.41
C TYR A 459 -44.76 4.43 3.25
N GLY A 460 -43.79 5.35 3.15
CA GLY A 460 -43.83 6.64 3.85
C GLY A 460 -43.57 6.59 5.36
N ILE A 461 -43.10 5.44 5.91
CA ILE A 461 -42.83 5.34 7.36
C ILE A 461 -41.45 5.80 7.78
N GLY A 462 -40.58 6.15 6.83
CA GLY A 462 -39.17 6.46 7.05
C GLY A 462 -38.85 7.96 7.06
N THR A 463 -39.74 8.79 7.55
CA THR A 463 -39.64 10.28 7.51
C THR A 463 -38.65 10.87 8.52
N GLU A 464 -38.13 10.07 9.45
CA GLU A 464 -37.13 10.47 10.46
C GLU A 464 -35.75 10.74 9.89
N LEU A 465 -35.45 10.21 8.70
CA LEU A 465 -34.19 10.40 7.98
C LEU A 465 -34.46 10.92 6.57
N ASP A 466 -33.56 11.75 6.07
CA ASP A 466 -33.54 12.12 4.65
C ASP A 466 -32.94 10.99 3.78
N ALA A 467 -32.95 11.18 2.46
CA ALA A 467 -32.38 10.19 1.53
C ALA A 467 -30.89 9.91 1.78
N SER A 468 -30.13 10.88 2.30
CA SER A 468 -28.71 10.70 2.65
C SER A 468 -28.56 9.85 3.90
N GLY A 469 -29.36 10.12 4.94
CA GLY A 469 -29.40 9.32 6.16
C GLY A 469 -29.77 7.85 5.88
N TRP A 470 -30.78 7.63 5.03
CA TRP A 470 -31.15 6.27 4.62
C TRP A 470 -30.06 5.57 3.82
N ARG A 471 -29.32 6.27 2.95
CA ARG A 471 -28.14 5.68 2.28
C ARG A 471 -27.06 5.29 3.28
N SER A 472 -26.87 6.07 4.33
CA SER A 472 -25.93 5.73 5.42
C SER A 472 -26.39 4.47 6.16
N VAL A 473 -27.68 4.36 6.53
CA VAL A 473 -28.24 3.15 7.15
C VAL A 473 -28.02 1.93 6.26
N VAL A 474 -28.38 2.01 4.98
CA VAL A 474 -28.17 0.89 4.02
C VAL A 474 -26.70 0.48 3.97
N ARG A 475 -25.79 1.44 3.82
CA ARG A 475 -24.34 1.18 3.73
C ARG A 475 -23.81 0.46 4.98
N GLN A 476 -24.20 0.92 6.16
CA GLN A 476 -23.80 0.33 7.42
C GLN A 476 -24.42 -1.06 7.65
N LEU A 477 -25.68 -1.28 7.27
CA LEU A 477 -26.28 -2.62 7.34
C LEU A 477 -25.63 -3.62 6.38
N VAL A 478 -25.16 -3.16 5.21
CA VAL A 478 -24.34 -4.00 4.30
C VAL A 478 -23.00 -4.33 4.96
N ALA A 479 -22.33 -3.35 5.58
CA ALA A 479 -21.06 -3.57 6.28
C ALA A 479 -21.18 -4.52 7.49
N LEU A 480 -22.30 -4.45 8.23
CA LEU A 480 -22.62 -5.37 9.31
C LEU A 480 -23.04 -6.78 8.80
N GLY A 481 -23.24 -6.92 7.49
CA GLY A 481 -23.66 -8.15 6.87
C GLY A 481 -25.10 -8.54 7.22
N ILE A 482 -25.95 -7.58 7.60
CA ILE A 482 -27.39 -7.77 7.89
C ILE A 482 -28.18 -7.85 6.61
N ILE A 483 -27.79 -7.10 5.59
CA ILE A 483 -28.28 -7.18 4.21
C ILE A 483 -27.10 -7.39 3.27
N ALA A 484 -27.36 -8.02 2.13
CA ALA A 484 -26.34 -8.26 1.12
C ALA A 484 -26.84 -7.83 -0.27
N PRO A 485 -26.03 -7.08 -1.04
CA PRO A 485 -26.33 -6.83 -2.45
C PRO A 485 -26.10 -8.10 -3.28
N GLN A 486 -26.99 -8.36 -4.24
CA GLN A 486 -26.92 -9.53 -5.15
C GLN A 486 -27.19 -9.12 -6.60
N GLY A 487 -26.55 -9.85 -7.53
CA GLY A 487 -26.74 -9.72 -8.97
C GLY A 487 -26.23 -8.39 -9.56
N ASP A 488 -26.32 -8.28 -10.88
CA ASP A 488 -25.75 -7.16 -11.66
C ASP A 488 -26.36 -5.79 -11.32
N TYR A 489 -27.58 -5.78 -10.85
CA TYR A 489 -28.30 -4.55 -10.46
C TYR A 489 -28.15 -4.21 -8.98
N GLY A 490 -27.40 -5.01 -8.21
CA GLY A 490 -27.14 -4.79 -6.81
C GLY A 490 -28.41 -4.72 -5.97
N VAL A 491 -29.36 -5.61 -6.20
CA VAL A 491 -30.59 -5.66 -5.40
C VAL A 491 -30.27 -6.15 -4.00
N LEU A 492 -30.91 -5.55 -3.00
CA LEU A 492 -30.65 -5.86 -1.60
C LEU A 492 -31.52 -7.02 -1.10
N ARG A 493 -30.90 -7.98 -0.44
CA ARG A 493 -31.57 -9.11 0.21
C ARG A 493 -31.18 -9.25 1.67
N LEU A 494 -32.09 -9.83 2.44
CA LEU A 494 -31.85 -10.16 3.84
C LEU A 494 -30.84 -11.31 3.96
N THR A 495 -29.99 -11.23 4.97
CA THR A 495 -29.14 -12.35 5.40
C THR A 495 -29.77 -13.03 6.64
N GLU A 496 -29.15 -14.11 7.11
CA GLU A 496 -29.55 -14.76 8.37
C GLU A 496 -29.47 -13.83 9.58
N LYS A 497 -28.58 -12.82 9.56
CA LYS A 497 -28.44 -11.81 10.62
C LYS A 497 -29.61 -10.83 10.69
N ALA A 498 -30.46 -10.74 9.69
CA ALA A 498 -31.60 -9.84 9.68
C ALA A 498 -32.72 -10.29 10.63
N ALA A 499 -32.91 -11.60 10.79
CA ALA A 499 -34.00 -12.15 11.61
C ALA A 499 -33.96 -11.71 13.08
N PRO A 500 -32.82 -11.77 13.81
CA PRO A 500 -32.74 -11.27 15.18
C PRO A 500 -33.05 -9.78 15.30
N VAL A 501 -32.62 -8.96 14.32
CA VAL A 501 -32.91 -7.51 14.32
C VAL A 501 -34.41 -7.26 14.12
N LEU A 502 -35.04 -7.97 13.18
CA LEU A 502 -36.47 -7.86 12.93
C LEU A 502 -37.32 -8.23 14.15
N ARG A 503 -36.87 -9.23 14.94
CA ARG A 503 -37.54 -9.62 16.19
C ARG A 503 -37.23 -8.74 17.39
N GLY A 504 -36.34 -7.75 17.25
CA GLY A 504 -35.90 -6.88 18.36
C GLY A 504 -34.97 -7.57 19.36
N GLU A 505 -34.36 -8.69 19.00
CA GLU A 505 -33.42 -9.45 19.84
C GLU A 505 -32.00 -8.85 19.80
N THR A 506 -31.69 -8.03 18.79
CA THR A 506 -30.38 -7.41 18.58
C THR A 506 -30.55 -5.92 18.30
N THR A 507 -29.84 -5.11 19.09
CA THR A 507 -29.71 -3.66 18.85
C THR A 507 -28.70 -3.39 17.75
N VAL A 508 -29.00 -2.47 16.86
CA VAL A 508 -28.14 -2.04 15.76
C VAL A 508 -27.60 -0.64 16.06
N MET A 509 -26.36 -0.57 16.56
CA MET A 509 -25.69 0.71 16.75
C MET A 509 -25.11 1.18 15.43
N LEU A 510 -25.50 2.37 14.99
CA LEU A 510 -25.06 3.01 13.76
C LEU A 510 -24.24 4.26 14.06
N ARG A 511 -23.32 4.56 13.16
CA ARG A 511 -22.50 5.77 13.21
C ARG A 511 -23.23 6.92 12.52
N GLU A 512 -23.18 8.11 13.10
CA GLU A 512 -23.56 9.34 12.38
C GLU A 512 -22.49 9.67 11.33
N ASP A 513 -22.91 9.90 10.08
CA ASP A 513 -22.00 10.43 9.07
C ASP A 513 -21.70 11.89 9.40
N THR A 514 -20.50 12.15 9.91
CA THR A 514 -20.05 13.53 10.12
C THR A 514 -19.78 14.17 8.76
N LYS A 515 -20.45 15.28 8.46
CA LYS A 515 -19.95 16.22 7.43
C LYS A 515 -18.56 16.62 7.91
N ALA A 516 -17.53 16.43 7.06
CA ALA A 516 -16.18 16.86 7.41
C ALA A 516 -16.27 18.31 7.94
N PRO A 517 -15.83 18.58 9.18
CA PRO A 517 -15.84 19.95 9.66
C PRO A 517 -14.97 20.77 8.72
N ALA A 518 -15.46 21.93 8.27
CA ALA A 518 -14.63 22.92 7.62
C ALA A 518 -13.52 23.27 8.60
N ARG A 519 -12.35 22.64 8.46
CA ARG A 519 -11.22 22.83 9.36
C ARG A 519 -10.78 24.30 9.28
N SER A 520 -10.74 24.95 10.44
CA SER A 520 -10.02 26.20 10.57
C SER A 520 -8.57 25.97 10.12
N ARG A 521 -8.05 26.86 9.29
CA ARG A 521 -6.67 26.88 8.75
C ARG A 521 -5.53 26.72 9.78
N LYS A 522 -5.83 26.54 11.05
CA LYS A 522 -4.85 26.48 12.16
C LYS A 522 -4.35 25.08 12.55
N ALA A 523 -4.78 24.00 11.89
CA ALA A 523 -4.38 22.63 12.26
C ALA A 523 -3.72 21.84 11.12
N ALA A 524 -3.17 22.49 10.09
CA ALA A 524 -2.15 21.85 9.27
C ALA A 524 -0.91 21.71 10.16
N ARG A 525 -0.73 20.53 10.78
CA ARG A 525 0.57 20.16 11.32
C ARG A 525 1.52 20.18 10.13
N SER A 526 2.56 21.05 10.19
CA SER A 526 3.62 21.04 9.21
C SER A 526 4.13 19.60 9.09
N SER A 527 4.09 19.03 7.91
CA SER A 527 4.76 17.77 7.58
C SER A 527 6.26 17.98 7.41
N ALA A 528 6.73 19.17 7.73
CA ALA A 528 8.14 19.49 7.87
C ALA A 528 8.74 18.66 9.02
N PRO A 529 10.01 18.25 8.88
CA PRO A 529 10.78 17.75 10.01
C PRO A 529 10.63 18.71 11.21
N ASP A 530 10.60 18.15 12.41
CA ASP A 530 10.58 18.94 13.66
C ASP A 530 11.95 19.62 13.85
N LEU A 531 12.28 20.51 12.90
CA LEU A 531 13.51 21.29 12.86
C LEU A 531 13.24 22.67 13.44
N PRO A 532 14.16 23.20 14.27
CA PRO A 532 14.17 24.60 14.62
C PRO A 532 14.13 25.51 13.37
N ASP A 533 13.49 26.67 13.45
CA ASP A 533 13.36 27.58 12.29
C ASP A 533 14.71 27.92 11.65
N ALA A 534 15.79 28.00 12.47
CA ALA A 534 17.14 28.23 12.00
C ALA A 534 17.70 27.11 11.09
N ASP A 535 17.30 25.87 11.32
CA ASP A 535 17.79 24.70 10.56
C ASP A 535 16.93 24.40 9.33
N ARG A 536 15.70 24.93 9.26
CA ARG A 536 14.82 24.79 8.08
C ARG A 536 15.39 25.43 6.83
N GLY A 537 15.98 26.62 6.95
CA GLY A 537 16.60 27.29 5.82
C GLY A 537 17.73 26.47 5.20
N LEU A 538 18.56 25.87 6.05
CA LEU A 538 19.64 24.98 5.61
C LEU A 538 19.10 23.68 4.99
N PHE A 539 18.09 23.08 5.60
CA PHE A 539 17.42 21.89 5.03
C PHE A 539 16.91 22.15 3.60
N GLU A 540 16.27 23.32 3.36
CA GLU A 540 15.78 23.68 2.03
C GLU A 540 16.92 24.01 1.06
N ALA A 541 18.04 24.55 1.52
CA ALA A 541 19.23 24.75 0.70
C ALA A 541 19.83 23.41 0.25
N LEU A 542 20.00 22.48 1.17
CA LEU A 542 20.46 21.11 0.90
C LEU A 542 19.50 20.35 -0.03
N ARG A 543 18.19 20.54 0.14
CA ARG A 543 17.16 19.93 -0.72
C ARG A 543 17.25 20.46 -2.16
N ARG A 544 17.41 21.76 -2.35
CA ARG A 544 17.61 22.38 -3.68
C ARG A 544 18.87 21.89 -4.35
N TRP A 545 20.00 21.86 -3.62
CA TRP A 545 21.26 21.31 -4.09
C TRP A 545 21.09 19.85 -4.54
N ARG A 546 20.52 19.01 -3.69
CA ARG A 546 20.26 17.59 -4.01
C ARG A 546 19.44 17.44 -5.29
N SER A 547 18.39 18.24 -5.44
CA SER A 547 17.51 18.18 -6.62
C SER A 547 18.25 18.57 -7.90
N SER A 548 19.17 19.55 -7.83
CA SER A 548 20.05 19.92 -8.96
C SER A 548 20.99 18.78 -9.33
N VAL A 549 21.72 18.22 -8.36
CA VAL A 549 22.67 17.12 -8.58
C VAL A 549 21.96 15.88 -9.13
N ALA A 550 20.79 15.56 -8.61
CA ALA A 550 19.99 14.43 -9.07
C ALA A 550 19.53 14.62 -10.51
N LYS A 551 19.09 15.84 -10.88
CA LYS A 551 18.67 16.20 -12.24
C LYS A 551 19.83 16.07 -13.23
N ASP A 552 20.99 16.62 -12.90
CA ASP A 552 22.18 16.60 -13.75
C ASP A 552 22.71 15.17 -13.96
N ALA A 553 22.64 14.34 -12.92
CA ALA A 553 23.03 12.94 -12.98
C ALA A 553 21.95 12.01 -13.56
N GLY A 554 20.74 12.52 -13.82
CA GLY A 554 19.61 11.72 -14.28
C GLY A 554 19.13 10.70 -13.25
N LEU A 555 19.25 10.97 -11.95
CA LEU A 555 18.95 10.07 -10.83
C LEU A 555 17.73 10.56 -10.03
N PRO A 556 17.02 9.65 -9.31
CA PRO A 556 16.06 10.05 -8.30
C PRO A 556 16.75 10.81 -7.15
N ALA A 557 16.16 11.90 -6.67
CA ALA A 557 16.76 12.76 -5.64
C ALA A 557 17.12 12.00 -4.35
N TYR A 558 16.28 11.07 -3.93
CA TYR A 558 16.52 10.25 -2.72
C TYR A 558 17.72 9.28 -2.82
N THR A 559 18.15 8.94 -4.03
CA THR A 559 19.37 8.10 -4.22
C THR A 559 20.64 8.88 -3.97
N VAL A 560 20.62 10.20 -4.19
CA VAL A 560 21.72 11.09 -3.81
C VAL A 560 21.80 11.14 -2.29
N LEU A 561 20.81 11.74 -1.63
CA LEU A 561 20.66 11.74 -0.17
C LEU A 561 19.16 11.68 0.22
N GLY A 562 18.82 10.86 1.23
CA GLY A 562 17.47 10.78 1.77
C GLY A 562 17.07 12.02 2.58
N ASN A 563 15.77 12.29 2.75
CA ASN A 563 15.28 13.43 3.53
C ASN A 563 15.77 13.39 4.99
N LYS A 564 15.81 12.20 5.62
CA LYS A 564 16.39 12.04 6.97
C LYS A 564 17.87 12.42 7.04
N THR A 565 18.65 12.07 6.02
CA THR A 565 20.06 12.46 5.92
C THR A 565 20.19 13.98 5.81
N LEU A 566 19.32 14.64 4.99
CA LEU A 566 19.32 16.10 4.90
C LEU A 566 18.90 16.77 6.22
N GLU A 567 17.95 16.19 6.94
CA GLU A 567 17.53 16.67 8.27
C GLU A 567 18.68 16.56 9.28
N GLU A 568 19.39 15.43 9.28
CA GLU A 568 20.53 15.20 10.17
C GLU A 568 21.69 16.13 9.83
N LEU A 569 21.97 16.36 8.54
CA LEU A 569 22.94 17.35 8.06
C LEU A 569 22.58 18.77 8.53
N ALA A 570 21.32 19.16 8.42
CA ALA A 570 20.86 20.49 8.85
C ALA A 570 20.99 20.70 10.36
N ARG A 571 20.83 19.65 11.17
CA ARG A 571 21.00 19.68 12.62
C ARG A 571 22.46 19.64 13.05
N ALA A 572 23.24 18.72 12.47
CA ALA A 572 24.62 18.45 12.89
C ALA A 572 25.62 19.43 12.32
N LYS A 573 25.35 20.03 11.14
CA LYS A 573 26.22 21.00 10.44
C LYS A 573 27.67 20.55 10.37
N PRO A 574 27.97 19.37 9.79
CA PRO A 574 29.32 18.84 9.74
C PRO A 574 30.26 19.78 8.98
N SER A 575 31.49 19.91 9.46
CA SER A 575 32.50 20.83 8.93
C SER A 575 33.61 20.14 8.13
N ASN A 576 33.65 18.80 8.16
CA ASN A 576 34.68 18.00 7.51
C ASN A 576 34.15 16.61 7.12
N HIS A 577 34.95 15.85 6.34
CA HIS A 577 34.58 14.52 5.84
C HIS A 577 34.37 13.48 6.95
N GLU A 578 35.09 13.57 8.06
CA GLU A 578 34.95 12.65 9.19
C GLU A 578 33.58 12.81 9.85
N GLU A 579 33.18 14.06 10.08
CA GLU A 579 31.84 14.39 10.61
C GLU A 579 30.72 14.03 9.62
N LEU A 580 30.95 14.17 8.29
CA LEU A 580 30.01 13.73 7.26
C LEU A 580 29.76 12.21 7.28
N LEU A 581 30.80 11.41 7.51
CA LEU A 581 30.67 9.94 7.65
C LEU A 581 29.88 9.52 8.89
N ALA A 582 29.79 10.36 9.90
CA ALA A 582 28.97 10.10 11.07
C ALA A 582 27.46 10.32 10.81
N ILE A 583 27.10 10.98 9.71
CA ILE A 583 25.70 11.24 9.32
C ILE A 583 25.08 9.98 8.70
N SER A 584 23.95 9.56 9.24
CA SER A 584 23.24 8.38 8.74
C SER A 584 22.80 8.53 7.26
N GLY A 585 23.15 7.56 6.44
CA GLY A 585 22.88 7.56 5.01
C GLY A 585 24.02 8.15 4.14
N ILE A 586 25.16 8.52 4.73
CA ILE A 586 26.40 8.89 4.04
C ILE A 586 27.42 7.80 4.28
N GLY A 587 27.58 6.88 3.36
CA GLY A 587 28.66 5.89 3.32
C GLY A 587 29.84 6.38 2.47
N GLN A 588 30.93 5.61 2.44
CA GLN A 588 32.17 5.95 1.74
C GLN A 588 31.93 6.39 0.28
N SER A 589 31.11 5.62 -0.47
CA SER A 589 30.79 5.93 -1.88
C SER A 589 30.06 7.26 -2.07
N LYS A 590 29.17 7.64 -1.14
CA LYS A 590 28.46 8.93 -1.21
C LYS A 590 29.33 10.08 -0.76
N LEU A 591 30.21 9.84 0.22
CA LEU A 591 31.20 10.83 0.64
C LEU A 591 32.12 11.19 -0.52
N GLU A 592 32.69 10.20 -1.23
CA GLU A 592 33.56 10.41 -2.38
C GLU A 592 32.86 11.16 -3.53
N LYS A 593 31.56 10.92 -3.74
CA LYS A 593 30.80 11.55 -4.82
C LYS A 593 30.28 12.94 -4.51
N TYR A 594 29.85 13.16 -3.28
CA TYR A 594 29.04 14.32 -2.91
C TYR A 594 29.57 15.09 -1.70
N GLY A 595 30.55 14.56 -0.96
CA GLY A 595 31.01 15.13 0.31
C GLY A 595 31.47 16.59 0.20
N ASP A 596 32.33 16.91 -0.77
CA ASP A 596 32.83 18.28 -0.98
C ASP A 596 31.70 19.25 -1.29
N GLN A 597 30.74 18.86 -2.14
CA GLN A 597 29.61 19.68 -2.52
C GLN A 597 28.65 19.94 -1.33
N VAL A 598 28.43 18.93 -0.47
CA VAL A 598 27.63 19.09 0.75
C VAL A 598 28.29 20.08 1.70
N LEU A 599 29.61 19.97 1.92
CA LEU A 599 30.36 20.92 2.77
C LEU A 599 30.30 22.36 2.20
N GLU A 600 30.39 22.52 0.88
CA GLU A 600 30.25 23.82 0.23
C GLU A 600 28.88 24.43 0.49
N VAL A 601 27.77 23.68 0.36
CA VAL A 601 26.42 24.17 0.67
C VAL A 601 26.28 24.59 2.13
N LEU A 602 26.90 23.84 3.07
CA LEU A 602 26.89 24.16 4.50
C LEU A 602 27.63 25.47 4.77
N VAL A 603 28.83 25.67 4.21
CA VAL A 603 29.65 26.88 4.35
C VAL A 603 28.96 28.10 3.73
N ASP A 604 28.41 27.96 2.51
CA ASP A 604 27.71 29.03 1.81
C ASP A 604 26.49 29.52 2.60
N PHE A 605 25.73 28.58 3.19
CA PHE A 605 24.56 28.91 3.98
C PHE A 605 24.90 29.63 5.30
N GLU A 606 26.01 29.29 5.97
CA GLU A 606 26.46 29.96 7.19
C GLU A 606 27.04 31.33 6.91
N SER A 607 27.50 31.59 5.69
CA SER A 607 28.09 32.84 5.25
C SER A 607 27.06 33.86 4.73
N ALA A 608 25.83 33.44 4.47
CA ALA A 608 24.70 34.22 3.95
C ALA A 608 23.77 34.71 5.06
#